data_c3f13128975a52129d1fcf9d3ed37845
#
_entry.id   c3f13128975a52129d1fcf9d3ed37845
#
_cell.length_a   1.000
_cell.length_b   1.000
_cell.length_c   1.000
_cell.angle_alpha   90.00
_cell.angle_beta   90.00
_cell.angle_gamma   90.00
#
_symmetry.space_group_name_H-M   'P 1'
#
loop_
_entity.id
_entity.type
_entity.pdbx_description
1 polymer ?
#
loop_
_entity_poly.entity_id
_entity_poly.type
_entity_poly.pdbx_seq_one_letter_code
_entity_poly.pdbx_strand_id
1 'polypeptide(L)'
;MDKVHYGLKSLKMGAVAVDGGMGTSLTDLGGTLEGSATLTMEDGEKGEITIEEADLPVHTWNTQGEMKIVFDIFDMSPANIARVFGGTVTGTGATETFNGPVTTPTIEQSLEIITKNNIKWSFPRVKVNAKLNINFTKKDVFKATVTCVVLQPTKAETAPFSYVTVS
;
A
#
# COMPACT_ATOMS: atom_id res chain seq x y z
N MET A 1 1.09 24.53 15.68
CA MET A 1 2.24 23.85 16.11
C MET A 1 2.30 22.32 16.02
N ASP A 2 1.29 21.59 15.70
CA ASP A 2 1.36 20.14 15.80
C ASP A 2 1.69 19.48 14.48
N LYS A 3 2.98 19.20 14.28
CA LYS A 3 3.49 18.39 13.17
C LYS A 3 3.40 16.88 13.48
N VAL A 4 2.51 16.51 14.40
CA VAL A 4 2.27 15.11 14.77
C VAL A 4 1.19 14.54 13.85
N HIS A 5 1.53 13.49 13.12
CA HIS A 5 0.59 12.79 12.25
C HIS A 5 -0.12 11.69 13.04
N TYR A 6 -1.43 11.69 13.05
CA TYR A 6 -2.21 10.69 13.79
C TYR A 6 -3.52 10.33 13.11
N GLY A 7 -3.95 9.11 13.34
CA GLY A 7 -5.22 8.57 12.89
C GLY A 7 -5.33 8.43 11.38
N LEU A 8 -6.31 7.70 10.95
CA LEU A 8 -6.67 7.49 9.55
C LEU A 8 -8.00 8.20 9.27
N LYS A 9 -8.06 9.01 8.22
CA LYS A 9 -9.27 9.66 7.73
C LYS A 9 -9.80 8.99 6.48
N SER A 10 -8.92 8.74 5.51
CA SER A 10 -9.27 8.00 4.29
C SER A 10 -8.06 7.30 3.70
N LEU A 11 -8.35 6.22 2.99
CA LEU A 11 -7.36 5.43 2.27
C LEU A 11 -7.91 5.20 0.86
N LYS A 12 -7.17 5.68 -0.14
CA LYS A 12 -7.56 5.61 -1.54
C LYS A 12 -6.51 4.90 -2.36
N MET A 13 -6.96 4.15 -3.34
CA MET A 13 -6.09 3.39 -4.23
C MET A 13 -6.58 3.54 -5.67
N GLY A 14 -5.67 3.52 -6.61
CA GLY A 14 -5.97 3.60 -8.03
C GLY A 14 -4.78 3.25 -8.90
N ALA A 15 -5.01 3.21 -10.21
CA ALA A 15 -3.96 2.88 -11.16
C ALA A 15 -2.79 3.88 -11.09
N VAL A 16 -1.57 3.37 -11.25
CA VAL A 16 -0.37 4.20 -11.45
C VAL A 16 -0.54 5.02 -12.72
N ALA A 17 -0.09 6.26 -12.73
CA ALA A 17 -0.16 7.10 -13.92
C ALA A 17 0.64 6.48 -15.08
N VAL A 18 0.23 6.80 -16.30
CA VAL A 18 0.84 6.27 -17.53
C VAL A 18 2.34 6.60 -17.61
N ASP A 19 2.74 7.73 -17.04
CA ASP A 19 4.15 8.16 -16.98
C ASP A 19 4.93 7.49 -15.83
N GLY A 20 4.31 6.61 -15.06
CA GLY A 20 4.91 5.93 -13.91
C GLY A 20 4.91 6.74 -12.61
N GLY A 21 4.28 7.90 -12.58
CA GLY A 21 4.11 8.73 -11.39
C GLY A 21 2.83 8.42 -10.61
N MET A 22 2.50 9.31 -9.68
CA MET A 22 1.29 9.18 -8.85
C MET A 22 0.02 9.18 -9.69
N GLY A 23 -0.84 8.20 -9.46
CA GLY A 23 -2.14 8.12 -10.10
C GLY A 23 -3.05 9.28 -9.70
N THR A 24 -3.93 9.70 -10.60
CA THR A 24 -4.88 10.79 -10.38
C THR A 24 -6.30 10.31 -10.12
N SER A 25 -6.66 9.12 -10.61
CA SER A 25 -7.98 8.51 -10.43
C SER A 25 -7.94 7.51 -9.27
N LEU A 26 -8.01 8.01 -8.05
CA LEU A 26 -7.98 7.21 -6.84
C LEU A 26 -9.39 7.03 -6.30
N THR A 27 -9.71 5.80 -5.89
CA THR A 27 -10.99 5.43 -5.30
C THR A 27 -10.80 5.09 -3.83
N ASP A 28 -11.70 5.56 -2.98
CA ASP A 28 -11.74 5.17 -1.57
C ASP A 28 -12.04 3.67 -1.45
N LEU A 29 -11.29 2.98 -0.61
CA LEU A 29 -11.48 1.54 -0.35
C LEU A 29 -12.57 1.25 0.68
N GLY A 30 -13.31 2.28 1.12
CA GLY A 30 -14.32 2.14 2.16
C GLY A 30 -13.70 2.12 3.56
N GLY A 31 -14.37 1.44 4.48
CA GLY A 31 -13.93 1.39 5.86
C GLY A 31 -12.66 0.55 6.07
N THR A 32 -11.73 1.09 6.82
CA THR A 32 -10.55 0.37 7.31
C THR A 32 -10.78 0.00 8.76
N LEU A 33 -10.50 -1.26 9.13
CA LEU A 33 -10.68 -1.73 10.49
C LEU A 33 -9.78 -0.96 11.45
N GLU A 34 -10.35 -0.50 12.57
CA GLU A 34 -9.61 0.27 13.57
C GLU A 34 -8.38 -0.49 14.08
N GLY A 35 -7.26 0.21 14.16
CA GLY A 35 -6.00 -0.36 14.63
C GLY A 35 -5.27 -1.28 13.64
N SER A 36 -5.82 -1.49 12.44
CA SER A 36 -5.21 -2.39 11.46
C SER A 36 -4.19 -1.72 10.54
N ALA A 37 -4.34 -0.41 10.30
CA ALA A 37 -3.48 0.32 9.37
C ALA A 37 -2.13 0.65 9.99
N THR A 38 -1.07 0.08 9.44
CA THR A 38 0.31 0.29 9.89
C THR A 38 1.23 0.54 8.71
N LEU A 39 2.22 1.39 8.92
CA LEU A 39 3.34 1.59 7.99
C LEU A 39 4.62 1.23 8.74
N THR A 40 5.36 0.29 8.21
CA THR A 40 6.62 -0.18 8.79
C THR A 40 7.73 -0.11 7.75
N MET A 41 8.92 0.20 8.20
CA MET A 41 10.14 0.16 7.40
C MET A 41 11.11 -0.81 8.06
N GLU A 42 11.59 -1.76 7.29
CA GLU A 42 12.61 -2.69 7.75
C GLU A 42 13.99 -2.02 7.72
N ASP A 43 14.91 -2.52 8.53
CA ASP A 43 16.29 -2.06 8.50
C ASP A 43 16.94 -2.45 7.17
N GLY A 44 17.71 -1.52 6.59
CA GLY A 44 18.50 -1.78 5.40
C GLY A 44 19.70 -2.67 5.70
N GLU A 45 20.26 -3.24 4.64
CA GLU A 45 21.51 -3.98 4.73
C GLU A 45 22.70 -3.03 4.72
N LYS A 46 23.68 -3.32 5.55
CA LYS A 46 24.98 -2.67 5.56
C LYS A 46 26.04 -3.64 5.03
N GLY A 47 26.88 -3.15 4.15
CA GLY A 47 28.05 -3.90 3.72
C GLY A 47 29.31 -3.06 3.91
N GLU A 48 30.42 -3.74 4.14
CA GLU A 48 31.73 -3.09 4.29
C GLU A 48 32.83 -3.97 3.69
N ILE A 49 33.85 -3.31 3.18
CA ILE A 49 35.08 -3.94 2.71
C ILE A 49 36.21 -3.51 3.62
N THR A 50 36.88 -4.49 4.21
CA THR A 50 38.13 -4.31 4.98
C THR A 50 39.30 -4.91 4.21
N ILE A 51 40.49 -4.37 4.40
CA ILE A 51 41.74 -4.90 3.83
C ILE A 51 42.71 -5.20 4.98
N GLU A 52 43.63 -6.11 4.75
CA GLU A 52 44.62 -6.54 5.77
C GLU A 52 45.49 -5.40 6.28
N GLU A 53 45.70 -4.36 5.46
CA GLU A 53 46.55 -3.22 5.77
C GLU A 53 45.85 -2.12 6.57
N ALA A 54 44.53 -2.27 6.86
CA ALA A 54 43.75 -1.27 7.58
C ALA A 54 42.82 -1.88 8.61
N ASP A 55 42.82 -1.35 9.81
CA ASP A 55 41.95 -1.81 10.91
C ASP A 55 40.48 -1.36 10.74
N LEU A 56 40.23 -0.39 9.86
CA LEU A 56 38.89 0.14 9.60
C LEU A 56 38.44 -0.18 8.16
N PRO A 57 37.14 -0.29 7.93
CA PRO A 57 36.61 -0.51 6.59
C PRO A 57 37.03 0.59 5.62
N VAL A 58 37.54 0.21 4.45
CA VAL A 58 37.92 1.12 3.37
C VAL A 58 36.74 1.53 2.50
N HIS A 59 35.65 0.78 2.55
CA HIS A 59 34.43 1.08 1.83
C HIS A 59 33.23 0.53 2.58
N THR A 60 32.18 1.33 2.67
CA THR A 60 30.91 0.94 3.29
C THR A 60 29.74 1.33 2.38
N TRP A 61 28.66 0.55 2.40
CA TRP A 61 27.41 0.88 1.72
C TRP A 61 26.22 0.50 2.58
N ASN A 62 25.13 1.24 2.39
CA ASN A 62 23.85 0.95 3.02
C ASN A 62 22.79 0.81 1.94
N THR A 63 21.92 -0.18 2.06
CA THR A 63 20.69 -0.29 1.26
C THR A 63 19.50 0.08 2.12
N GLN A 64 18.48 0.66 1.50
CA GLN A 64 17.24 0.97 2.20
C GLN A 64 16.43 -0.32 2.40
N GLY A 65 15.86 -0.49 3.60
CA GLY A 65 14.97 -1.60 3.88
C GLY A 65 13.62 -1.48 3.21
N GLU A 66 12.88 -2.57 3.19
CA GLU A 66 11.55 -2.64 2.61
C GLU A 66 10.56 -1.82 3.44
N MET A 67 9.73 -1.02 2.77
CA MET A 67 8.64 -0.27 3.39
C MET A 67 7.32 -0.95 3.06
N LYS A 68 6.56 -1.32 4.09
CA LYS A 68 5.28 -2.00 3.98
C LYS A 68 4.17 -1.19 4.62
N ILE A 69 3.01 -1.20 3.98
CA ILE A 69 1.77 -0.67 4.54
C ILE A 69 0.79 -1.83 4.60
N VAL A 70 0.27 -2.11 5.79
CA VAL A 70 -0.69 -3.20 6.02
C VAL A 70 -1.96 -2.61 6.61
N PHE A 71 -3.11 -3.03 6.10
CA PHE A 71 -4.42 -2.62 6.61
C PHE A 71 -5.48 -3.67 6.29
N ASP A 72 -6.54 -3.71 7.11
CA ASP A 72 -7.70 -4.56 6.88
C ASP A 72 -8.85 -3.73 6.35
N ILE A 73 -9.44 -4.15 5.25
CA ILE A 73 -10.67 -3.57 4.71
C ILE A 73 -11.84 -4.53 4.96
N PHE A 74 -13.02 -3.98 5.24
CA PHE A 74 -14.23 -4.76 5.44
C PHE A 74 -15.33 -4.46 4.42
N ASP A 75 -15.12 -3.52 3.51
CA ASP A 75 -15.97 -3.34 2.35
C ASP A 75 -15.63 -4.40 1.30
N MET A 76 -16.40 -5.48 1.32
CA MET A 76 -16.24 -6.65 0.46
C MET A 76 -17.00 -6.49 -0.87
N SER A 77 -17.24 -5.27 -1.33
CA SER A 77 -17.85 -5.05 -2.64
C SER A 77 -16.97 -5.66 -3.74
N PRO A 78 -17.58 -6.26 -4.79
CA PRO A 78 -16.82 -6.92 -5.86
C PRO A 78 -15.74 -6.02 -6.49
N ALA A 79 -16.04 -4.74 -6.67
CA ALA A 79 -15.09 -3.77 -7.22
C ALA A 79 -13.86 -3.55 -6.31
N ASN A 80 -14.05 -3.44 -5.00
CA ASN A 80 -12.94 -3.27 -4.05
C ASN A 80 -12.07 -4.52 -3.96
N ILE A 81 -12.68 -5.69 -3.90
CA ILE A 81 -11.94 -6.95 -3.86
C ILE A 81 -11.17 -7.20 -5.15
N ALA A 82 -11.75 -6.91 -6.30
CA ALA A 82 -11.05 -7.02 -7.58
C ALA A 82 -9.83 -6.08 -7.67
N ARG A 83 -9.92 -4.91 -7.05
CA ARG A 83 -8.82 -3.93 -7.03
C ARG A 83 -7.62 -4.41 -6.23
N VAL A 84 -7.83 -5.05 -5.09
CA VAL A 84 -6.74 -5.44 -4.16
C VAL A 84 -6.32 -6.91 -4.32
N PHE A 85 -7.22 -7.77 -4.69
CA PHE A 85 -7.00 -9.21 -4.80
C PHE A 85 -6.81 -9.68 -6.26
N GLY A 86 -7.31 -8.91 -7.22
CA GLY A 86 -7.38 -9.29 -8.62
C GLY A 86 -8.66 -10.04 -8.95
N GLY A 87 -8.75 -10.55 -10.16
CA GLY A 87 -9.97 -11.17 -10.66
C GLY A 87 -10.80 -10.21 -11.49
N THR A 88 -12.03 -10.60 -11.77
CA THR A 88 -12.97 -9.85 -12.63
C THR A 88 -14.32 -9.70 -11.97
N VAL A 89 -14.99 -8.61 -12.31
CA VAL A 89 -16.37 -8.35 -11.89
C VAL A 89 -17.27 -8.43 -13.12
N THR A 90 -18.33 -9.21 -13.03
CA THR A 90 -19.35 -9.37 -14.09
C THR A 90 -20.73 -9.04 -13.57
N GLY A 91 -21.63 -8.57 -14.45
CA GLY A 91 -22.97 -8.14 -14.07
C GLY A 91 -22.99 -6.72 -13.51
N THR A 92 -24.18 -6.27 -13.12
CA THR A 92 -24.44 -4.94 -12.56
C THR A 92 -25.49 -5.03 -11.47
N GLY A 93 -25.37 -4.15 -10.47
CA GLY A 93 -26.33 -4.06 -9.37
C GLY A 93 -26.45 -5.36 -8.58
N ALA A 94 -27.68 -5.86 -8.44
CA ALA A 94 -27.97 -7.07 -7.66
C ALA A 94 -27.39 -8.37 -8.26
N THR A 95 -26.94 -8.34 -9.52
CA THR A 95 -26.34 -9.49 -10.21
C THR A 95 -24.82 -9.39 -10.33
N GLU A 96 -24.23 -8.41 -9.67
CA GLU A 96 -22.78 -8.22 -9.69
C GLU A 96 -22.08 -9.43 -9.06
N THR A 97 -21.13 -9.99 -9.79
CA THR A 97 -20.44 -11.22 -9.40
C THR A 97 -18.93 -10.97 -9.43
N PHE A 98 -18.26 -11.28 -8.33
CA PHE A 98 -16.82 -11.34 -8.28
C PHE A 98 -16.31 -12.73 -8.67
N ASN A 99 -15.41 -12.77 -9.63
CA ASN A 99 -14.72 -14.00 -10.05
C ASN A 99 -13.25 -13.88 -9.66
N GLY A 100 -12.78 -14.79 -8.83
CA GLY A 100 -11.39 -14.83 -8.40
C GLY A 100 -10.42 -15.01 -9.58
N PRO A 101 -9.16 -14.58 -9.41
CA PRO A 101 -8.17 -14.72 -10.47
C PRO A 101 -7.81 -16.19 -10.71
N VAL A 102 -7.69 -16.58 -11.98
CA VAL A 102 -7.27 -17.94 -12.36
C VAL A 102 -5.79 -18.17 -12.05
N THR A 103 -4.99 -17.11 -12.16
CA THR A 103 -3.57 -17.10 -11.80
C THR A 103 -3.30 -15.95 -10.85
N THR A 104 -2.33 -16.07 -9.96
CA THR A 104 -1.98 -15.00 -9.04
C THR A 104 -1.47 -13.78 -9.82
N PRO A 105 -2.22 -12.66 -9.85
CA PRO A 105 -1.80 -11.48 -10.59
C PRO A 105 -0.73 -10.70 -9.80
N THR A 106 0.09 -9.96 -10.53
CA THR A 106 0.90 -8.89 -9.94
C THR A 106 0.13 -7.59 -10.05
N ILE A 107 -0.24 -7.01 -8.92
CA ILE A 107 -1.03 -5.78 -8.86
C ILE A 107 -0.14 -4.65 -8.37
N GLU A 108 -0.02 -3.60 -9.17
CA GLU A 108 0.66 -2.36 -8.81
C GLU A 108 -0.33 -1.21 -8.87
N GLN A 109 -0.38 -0.42 -7.81
CA GLN A 109 -1.33 0.68 -7.66
C GLN A 109 -0.63 1.91 -7.07
N SER A 110 -1.27 3.06 -7.20
CA SER A 110 -0.95 4.24 -6.40
C SER A 110 -1.80 4.23 -5.13
N LEU A 111 -1.20 4.60 -4.01
CA LEU A 111 -1.85 4.63 -2.71
C LEU A 111 -1.79 6.04 -2.11
N GLU A 112 -2.92 6.51 -1.60
CA GLU A 112 -3.04 7.78 -0.89
C GLU A 112 -3.67 7.53 0.47
N ILE A 113 -3.03 8.05 1.52
CA ILE A 113 -3.51 7.96 2.89
C ILE A 113 -3.66 9.38 3.43
N ILE A 114 -4.85 9.72 3.93
CA ILE A 114 -5.10 11.00 4.58
C ILE A 114 -5.32 10.75 6.07
N THR A 115 -4.57 11.45 6.90
CA THR A 115 -4.67 11.38 8.36
C THR A 115 -5.79 12.29 8.88
N LYS A 116 -6.20 12.10 10.14
CA LYS A 116 -7.24 12.92 10.77
C LYS A 116 -6.87 14.39 10.86
N ASN A 117 -5.59 14.71 10.94
CA ASN A 117 -5.11 16.09 10.93
C ASN A 117 -4.72 16.61 9.54
N ASN A 118 -5.34 16.03 8.49
CA ASN A 118 -5.21 16.46 7.10
C ASN A 118 -3.77 16.42 6.55
N ILE A 119 -3.00 15.43 6.92
CA ILE A 119 -1.73 15.13 6.27
C ILE A 119 -1.99 14.04 5.24
N LYS A 120 -1.64 14.31 4.00
CA LYS A 120 -1.77 13.40 2.89
C LYS A 120 -0.44 12.73 2.58
N TRP A 121 -0.40 11.42 2.72
CA TRP A 121 0.70 10.57 2.29
C TRP A 121 0.41 10.03 0.91
N SER A 122 1.38 10.11 0.01
CA SER A 122 1.26 9.66 -1.37
C SER A 122 2.36 8.66 -1.68
N PHE A 123 1.97 7.51 -2.20
CA PHE A 123 2.85 6.43 -2.64
C PHE A 123 2.56 6.15 -4.12
N PRO A 124 3.40 6.66 -5.05
CA PRO A 124 3.13 6.54 -6.48
C PRO A 124 3.04 5.11 -6.98
N ARG A 125 3.85 4.21 -6.45
CA ARG A 125 3.88 2.81 -6.87
C ARG A 125 4.02 1.89 -5.68
N VAL A 126 3.01 1.07 -5.45
CA VAL A 126 3.03 0.00 -4.44
C VAL A 126 2.62 -1.32 -5.08
N LYS A 127 3.27 -2.39 -4.68
CA LYS A 127 2.84 -3.75 -5.03
C LYS A 127 1.79 -4.18 -4.02
N VAL A 128 0.61 -4.49 -4.49
CA VAL A 128 -0.54 -4.85 -3.66
C VAL A 128 -0.68 -6.37 -3.59
N ASN A 129 -0.80 -6.88 -2.38
CA ASN A 129 -1.11 -8.27 -2.11
C ASN A 129 -2.22 -8.31 -1.06
N ALA A 130 -3.29 -9.03 -1.34
CA ALA A 130 -4.42 -9.15 -0.44
C ALA A 130 -4.65 -10.60 -0.05
N LYS A 131 -5.07 -10.79 1.19
CA LYS A 131 -5.43 -12.08 1.76
C LYS A 131 -6.82 -11.99 2.36
N LEU A 132 -7.71 -12.88 1.92
CA LEU A 132 -9.06 -12.95 2.46
C LEU A 132 -9.05 -13.65 3.81
N ASN A 133 -9.63 -13.01 4.83
CA ASN A 133 -9.85 -13.55 6.16
C ASN A 133 -11.35 -13.56 6.43
N ILE A 134 -11.96 -14.69 6.16
CA ILE A 134 -13.41 -14.85 6.27
C ILE A 134 -13.72 -15.89 7.34
N ASN A 135 -14.53 -15.48 8.32
CA ASN A 135 -15.08 -16.37 9.32
C ASN A 135 -16.61 -16.31 9.23
N PHE A 136 -17.22 -17.41 8.82
CA PHE A 136 -18.67 -17.49 8.62
C PHE A 136 -19.44 -17.63 9.94
N THR A 137 -19.26 -16.68 10.86
CA THR A 137 -19.95 -16.63 12.14
C THR A 137 -20.80 -15.36 12.26
N LYS A 138 -21.79 -15.39 13.13
CA LYS A 138 -22.67 -14.24 13.39
C LYS A 138 -21.97 -13.07 14.10
N LYS A 139 -20.80 -13.30 14.67
CA LYS A 139 -20.09 -12.33 15.53
C LYS A 139 -18.88 -11.69 14.87
N ASP A 140 -18.54 -12.10 13.67
CA ASP A 140 -17.34 -11.60 12.96
C ASP A 140 -17.73 -10.99 11.63
N VAL A 141 -16.93 -10.04 11.15
CA VAL A 141 -17.08 -9.41 9.84
C VAL A 141 -16.05 -9.96 8.88
N PHE A 142 -16.44 -10.12 7.63
CA PHE A 142 -15.52 -10.47 6.58
C PHE A 142 -14.53 -9.34 6.37
N LYS A 143 -13.28 -9.69 6.22
CA LYS A 143 -12.21 -8.70 5.98
C LYS A 143 -11.18 -9.25 5.01
N ALA A 144 -10.51 -8.33 4.35
CA ALA A 144 -9.32 -8.62 3.55
C ALA A 144 -8.14 -7.86 4.14
N THR A 145 -7.07 -8.57 4.43
CA THR A 145 -5.80 -7.97 4.84
C THR A 145 -5.01 -7.62 3.58
N VAL A 146 -4.75 -6.34 3.40
CA VAL A 146 -4.02 -5.82 2.24
C VAL A 146 -2.62 -5.44 2.70
N THR A 147 -1.62 -5.95 2.00
CA THR A 147 -0.22 -5.61 2.20
C THR A 147 0.29 -4.88 0.96
N CYS A 148 0.75 -3.66 1.14
CA CYS A 148 1.32 -2.84 0.08
C CYS A 148 2.82 -2.68 0.33
N VAL A 149 3.64 -3.12 -0.60
CA VAL A 149 5.09 -2.92 -0.58
C VAL A 149 5.41 -1.72 -1.46
N VAL A 150 6.09 -0.73 -0.91
CA VAL A 150 6.47 0.47 -1.64
C VAL A 150 7.60 0.14 -2.62
N LEU A 151 7.39 0.49 -3.87
CA LEU A 151 8.35 0.29 -4.96
C LEU A 151 8.88 1.64 -5.46
N GLN A 152 10.04 1.61 -6.09
CA GLN A 152 10.58 2.77 -6.80
C GLN A 152 9.66 3.12 -7.99
N PRO A 153 9.16 4.36 -8.10
CA PRO A 153 8.42 4.80 -9.27
C PRO A 153 9.25 4.67 -10.55
N THR A 154 8.59 4.36 -11.67
CA THR A 154 9.26 4.28 -12.98
C THR A 154 9.48 5.65 -13.60
N LYS A 155 8.73 6.67 -13.17
CA LYS A 155 8.95 8.05 -13.55
C LYS A 155 10.25 8.57 -12.95
N ALA A 156 11.10 9.15 -13.78
CA ALA A 156 12.38 9.71 -13.35
C ALA A 156 12.17 10.80 -12.27
N GLU A 157 13.10 10.90 -11.32
CA GLU A 157 13.14 11.91 -10.26
C GLU A 157 11.88 11.95 -9.37
N THR A 158 11.13 10.85 -9.32
CA THR A 158 9.94 10.75 -8.48
C THR A 158 10.26 10.00 -7.20
N ALA A 159 9.95 10.64 -6.07
CA ALA A 159 10.14 10.02 -4.77
C ALA A 159 9.20 8.82 -4.57
N PRO A 160 9.65 7.74 -3.90
CA PRO A 160 8.82 6.56 -3.63
C PRO A 160 7.66 6.86 -2.68
N PHE A 161 7.78 7.89 -1.86
CA PHE A 161 6.70 8.40 -1.03
C PHE A 161 6.89 9.90 -0.76
N SER A 162 5.79 10.57 -0.47
CA SER A 162 5.79 11.97 -0.07
C SER A 162 4.61 12.24 0.86
N TYR A 163 4.67 13.29 1.63
CA TYR A 163 3.53 13.76 2.41
C TYR A 163 3.42 15.28 2.36
N VAL A 164 2.19 15.76 2.43
CA VAL A 164 1.87 17.19 2.39
C VAL A 164 0.66 17.48 3.28
N THR A 165 0.63 18.67 3.88
CA THR A 165 -0.57 19.14 4.57
C THR A 165 -1.61 19.55 3.55
N VAL A 166 -2.83 19.05 3.69
CA VAL A 166 -3.98 19.46 2.87
C VAL A 166 -4.89 20.37 3.67
N SER A 167 -5.22 21.47 3.08
CA SER A 167 -6.17 22.44 3.66
C SER A 167 -7.63 22.03 3.43
#